data_c700a76c44c63ccd4a71215e2be5d0ba
#
_entry.id   c700a76c44c63ccd4a71215e2be5d0ba
#
_cell.length_a   1.000
_cell.length_b   1.000
_cell.length_c   1.000
_cell.angle_alpha   90.00
_cell.angle_beta   90.00
_cell.angle_gamma   90.00
#
_symmetry.space_group_name_H-M   'P 1'
#
loop_
_entity.id
_entity.type
_entity.pdbx_description
1 polymer ?
#
loop_
_entity_poly.entity_id
_entity_poly.type
_entity_poly.pdbx_seq_one_letter_code
_entity_poly.pdbx_strand_id
1 'polypeptide(L)'
;KGEYILLLNPDTVVEENTFEKTVAFMDAHKDAGALGVKMIDGRGNFLPESKRGIPTPWVSFCKMTGLTKFFSKSKLFARYYLGHLPENENNEVEILAGAFMHMRKKALDKSGLLDETFFMYGEDIDLSYRIIKAGYKNYYFADTQIIHYKGESTKKGSLNYVYIFYKAMVIFAEKHFSQNNAKLFGFFINAAIYLRASLAVFQRFIKAIAVPALDAGVLFGGLYYIKEYWEHNHRFIRGGEYQPELIQFAFPIYILIWLSMVFIANGYTKPTKGKNIVYGVLIGTVIILAVYGLLPEVYRFSRAIILLGAAWALIVLPLYRFLLQRLFKVNFYKDENINKRLILIGDEKESQRVIDLINSTGVRPGFIDVIHPDALNSINADTLKEKIEIFKIDEVIFCSENLTSTGIIENMALL
;
A
#
# COMPACT_ATOMS: atom_id res chain seq x y z
N LYS A 1 5.39 -21.72 34.48
CA LYS A 1 4.89 -22.98 35.08
C LYS A 1 4.14 -23.88 34.07
N GLY A 2 3.82 -23.36 32.84
CA GLY A 2 3.17 -24.13 31.79
C GLY A 2 4.13 -25.02 31.00
N GLU A 3 3.59 -26.05 30.35
CA GLU A 3 4.33 -26.92 29.45
C GLU A 3 4.57 -26.27 28.06
N TYR A 4 3.64 -25.42 27.68
CA TYR A 4 3.66 -24.63 26.46
C TYR A 4 3.65 -23.14 26.75
N ILE A 5 4.22 -22.37 25.84
CA ILE A 5 4.29 -20.90 25.89
C ILE A 5 3.80 -20.38 24.54
N LEU A 6 2.87 -19.44 24.57
CA LEU A 6 2.35 -18.78 23.38
C LEU A 6 2.86 -17.36 23.27
N LEU A 7 3.45 -17.04 22.12
CA LEU A 7 3.65 -15.68 21.66
C LEU A 7 2.50 -15.32 20.71
N LEU A 8 1.76 -14.26 21.04
CA LEU A 8 0.57 -13.83 20.30
C LEU A 8 0.58 -12.32 20.13
N ASN A 9 0.41 -11.85 18.91
CA ASN A 9 0.31 -10.42 18.65
C ASN A 9 -1.07 -9.88 19.08
N PRO A 10 -1.14 -8.63 19.58
CA PRO A 10 -2.40 -8.05 20.04
C PRO A 10 -3.37 -7.68 18.89
N ASP A 11 -2.90 -7.65 17.63
CA ASP A 11 -3.69 -7.38 16.44
C ASP A 11 -4.15 -8.67 15.72
N THR A 12 -4.36 -9.74 16.50
CA THR A 12 -4.88 -11.03 16.00
C THR A 12 -6.25 -11.35 16.59
N VAL A 13 -7.10 -12.01 15.80
CA VAL A 13 -8.34 -12.66 16.26
C VAL A 13 -8.17 -14.17 16.11
N VAL A 14 -8.39 -14.89 17.19
CA VAL A 14 -8.14 -16.34 17.31
C VAL A 14 -9.46 -17.08 17.41
N GLU A 15 -9.61 -18.21 16.68
CA GLU A 15 -10.79 -19.09 16.85
C GLU A 15 -10.85 -19.68 18.25
N GLU A 16 -12.05 -19.95 18.78
CA GLU A 16 -12.27 -20.41 20.16
C GLU A 16 -11.56 -21.73 20.49
N ASN A 17 -11.46 -22.62 19.52
CA ASN A 17 -10.88 -23.97 19.68
C ASN A 17 -9.40 -24.06 19.28
N THR A 18 -8.78 -22.93 18.90
CA THR A 18 -7.38 -22.90 18.40
C THR A 18 -6.40 -23.45 19.44
N PHE A 19 -6.55 -23.07 20.71
CA PHE A 19 -5.62 -23.50 21.75
C PHE A 19 -5.75 -25.01 22.03
N GLU A 20 -6.96 -25.53 22.07
CA GLU A 20 -7.20 -26.96 22.25
C GLU A 20 -6.58 -27.79 21.11
N LYS A 21 -6.83 -27.39 19.86
CA LYS A 21 -6.29 -28.05 18.67
C LYS A 21 -4.76 -27.99 18.64
N THR A 22 -4.16 -26.84 18.94
CA THR A 22 -2.70 -26.68 18.91
C THR A 22 -2.00 -27.43 20.04
N VAL A 23 -2.58 -27.51 21.24
CA VAL A 23 -2.09 -28.35 22.34
C VAL A 23 -2.15 -29.83 21.95
N ALA A 24 -3.29 -30.29 21.44
CA ALA A 24 -3.45 -31.68 21.01
C ALA A 24 -2.43 -32.09 19.94
N PHE A 25 -2.18 -31.21 18.97
CA PHE A 25 -1.13 -31.42 17.95
C PHE A 25 0.26 -31.53 18.58
N MET A 26 0.62 -30.58 19.44
CA MET A 26 1.91 -30.58 20.13
C MET A 26 2.10 -31.82 21.01
N ASP A 27 1.03 -32.31 21.65
CA ASP A 27 1.08 -33.53 22.46
C ASP A 27 1.29 -34.78 21.63
N ALA A 28 0.69 -34.86 20.46
CA ALA A 28 0.88 -35.94 19.49
C ALA A 28 2.28 -35.93 18.83
N HIS A 29 2.89 -34.75 18.65
CA HIS A 29 4.17 -34.54 17.98
C HIS A 29 5.24 -34.13 18.98
N LYS A 30 5.92 -35.13 19.60
CA LYS A 30 6.96 -34.83 20.63
C LYS A 30 8.21 -34.20 20.07
N ASP A 31 8.46 -34.29 18.78
CA ASP A 31 9.53 -33.59 18.04
C ASP A 31 9.20 -32.15 17.71
N ALA A 32 7.94 -31.70 17.84
CA ALA A 32 7.52 -30.34 17.65
C ALA A 32 8.07 -29.43 18.76
N GLY A 33 8.94 -28.51 18.39
CA GLY A 33 9.46 -27.45 19.28
C GLY A 33 8.59 -26.22 19.25
N ALA A 34 8.07 -25.87 18.09
CA ALA A 34 7.14 -24.74 17.93
C ALA A 34 6.14 -25.01 16.79
N LEU A 35 5.01 -24.34 16.87
CA LEU A 35 3.91 -24.44 15.92
C LEU A 35 3.37 -23.05 15.63
N GLY A 36 3.16 -22.73 14.35
CA GLY A 36 2.39 -21.58 13.86
C GLY A 36 1.14 -22.03 13.14
N VAL A 37 0.13 -21.19 13.08
CA VAL A 37 -1.17 -21.51 12.48
C VAL A 37 -1.37 -20.78 11.14
N LYS A 38 -2.38 -21.18 10.38
CA LYS A 38 -2.82 -20.49 9.19
C LYS A 38 -3.27 -19.07 9.56
N MET A 39 -2.74 -18.07 8.85
CA MET A 39 -3.11 -16.68 9.04
C MET A 39 -3.82 -16.15 7.79
N ILE A 40 -4.87 -15.38 8.01
CA ILE A 40 -5.58 -14.61 6.99
C ILE A 40 -5.57 -13.12 7.36
N ASP A 41 -5.69 -12.25 6.36
CA ASP A 41 -5.87 -10.82 6.60
C ASP A 41 -7.35 -10.47 6.92
N GLY A 42 -7.62 -9.21 7.28
CA GLY A 42 -8.97 -8.72 7.54
C GLY A 42 -9.93 -8.75 6.33
N ARG A 43 -9.50 -9.32 5.19
CA ARG A 43 -10.31 -9.54 3.97
C ARG A 43 -10.42 -11.03 3.63
N GLY A 44 -9.99 -11.91 4.52
CA GLY A 44 -10.02 -13.36 4.31
C GLY A 44 -8.90 -13.90 3.41
N ASN A 45 -7.97 -13.07 2.92
CA ASN A 45 -6.89 -13.56 2.08
C ASN A 45 -5.79 -14.24 2.90
N PHE A 46 -5.28 -15.36 2.41
CA PHE A 46 -4.15 -16.05 3.03
C PHE A 46 -2.91 -15.16 3.16
N LEU A 47 -2.28 -15.18 4.31
CA LEU A 47 -1.02 -14.49 4.58
C LEU A 47 0.17 -15.43 4.38
N PRO A 48 0.98 -15.25 3.31
CA PRO A 48 2.08 -16.17 2.99
C PRO A 48 3.15 -16.31 4.09
N GLU A 49 3.24 -15.34 4.99
CA GLU A 49 4.13 -15.39 6.15
C GLU A 49 3.75 -16.43 7.20
N SER A 50 2.59 -17.08 7.11
CA SER A 50 2.21 -18.21 7.94
C SER A 50 3.23 -19.35 7.88
N LYS A 51 3.93 -19.48 6.76
CA LYS A 51 4.96 -20.49 6.51
C LYS A 51 6.13 -19.85 5.77
N ARG A 52 7.33 -19.93 6.36
CA ARG A 52 8.54 -19.31 5.81
C ARG A 52 9.73 -20.26 5.85
N GLY A 53 10.62 -20.10 4.88
CA GLY A 53 11.93 -20.73 4.86
C GLY A 53 13.01 -19.84 5.48
N ILE A 54 14.16 -20.45 5.80
CA ILE A 54 15.33 -19.73 6.29
C ILE A 54 15.77 -18.67 5.26
N PRO A 55 15.97 -17.41 5.67
CA PRO A 55 16.40 -16.34 4.77
C PRO A 55 17.89 -16.45 4.42
N THR A 56 18.25 -17.47 3.63
CA THR A 56 19.61 -17.57 3.08
C THR A 56 19.87 -16.43 2.08
N PRO A 57 21.14 -16.17 1.69
CA PRO A 57 21.46 -15.13 0.69
C PRO A 57 20.63 -15.25 -0.58
N TRP A 58 20.49 -16.46 -1.14
CA TRP A 58 19.69 -16.70 -2.35
C TRP A 58 18.19 -16.47 -2.14
N VAL A 59 17.66 -16.99 -1.05
CA VAL A 59 16.23 -16.83 -0.69
C VAL A 59 15.87 -15.37 -0.49
N SER A 60 16.74 -14.62 0.18
CA SER A 60 16.59 -13.17 0.39
C SER A 60 16.69 -12.40 -0.92
N PHE A 61 17.66 -12.74 -1.79
CA PHE A 61 17.79 -12.17 -3.13
C PHE A 61 16.51 -12.36 -3.96
N CYS A 62 15.98 -13.58 -4.03
CA CYS A 62 14.74 -13.85 -4.77
C CYS A 62 13.54 -13.05 -4.25
N LYS A 63 13.42 -12.91 -2.93
CA LYS A 63 12.37 -12.06 -2.33
C LYS A 63 12.55 -10.58 -2.68
N MET A 64 13.76 -10.07 -2.60
CA MET A 64 14.08 -8.65 -2.82
C MET A 64 13.88 -8.23 -4.27
N THR A 65 14.29 -9.05 -5.22
CA THR A 65 14.13 -8.80 -6.66
C THR A 65 12.72 -9.05 -7.17
N GLY A 66 11.83 -9.62 -6.33
CA GLY A 66 10.47 -9.96 -6.73
C GLY A 66 10.33 -11.30 -7.45
N LEU A 67 11.42 -12.05 -7.67
CA LEU A 67 11.38 -13.38 -8.29
C LEU A 67 10.43 -14.34 -7.56
N THR A 68 10.37 -14.24 -6.23
CA THR A 68 9.39 -14.99 -5.40
C THR A 68 7.94 -14.74 -5.83
N LYS A 69 7.61 -13.52 -6.27
CA LYS A 69 6.24 -13.19 -6.72
C LYS A 69 5.96 -13.72 -8.12
N PHE A 70 6.93 -13.63 -9.03
CA PHE A 70 6.78 -14.14 -10.40
C PHE A 70 6.70 -15.66 -10.44
N PHE A 71 7.45 -16.35 -9.58
CA PHE A 71 7.54 -17.81 -9.51
C PHE A 71 7.03 -18.34 -8.17
N SER A 72 5.81 -17.96 -7.79
CA SER A 72 5.25 -18.14 -6.43
C SER A 72 5.15 -19.59 -5.96
N LYS A 73 5.11 -20.58 -6.86
CA LYS A 73 5.07 -22.03 -6.55
C LYS A 73 6.43 -22.75 -6.70
N SER A 74 7.49 -22.04 -7.06
CA SER A 74 8.81 -22.63 -7.27
C SER A 74 9.52 -22.95 -5.94
N LYS A 75 10.02 -24.17 -5.78
CA LYS A 75 10.87 -24.56 -4.63
C LYS A 75 12.17 -23.75 -4.55
N LEU A 76 12.68 -23.25 -5.70
CA LEU A 76 13.93 -22.51 -5.78
C LEU A 76 13.74 -21.00 -5.54
N PHE A 77 12.72 -20.38 -6.18
CA PHE A 77 12.49 -18.94 -6.16
C PHE A 77 11.51 -18.48 -5.08
N ALA A 78 10.55 -19.35 -4.68
CA ALA A 78 9.54 -19.03 -3.68
C ALA A 78 9.82 -19.62 -2.30
N ARG A 79 11.05 -20.03 -2.01
CA ARG A 79 11.43 -20.67 -0.76
C ARG A 79 11.22 -19.78 0.46
N TYR A 80 11.26 -18.46 0.30
CA TYR A 80 11.02 -17.53 1.40
C TYR A 80 9.64 -17.72 2.05
N TYR A 81 8.59 -17.93 1.26
CA TYR A 81 7.22 -18.16 1.72
C TYR A 81 6.78 -19.61 1.58
N LEU A 82 7.69 -20.52 1.26
CA LEU A 82 7.41 -21.93 1.00
C LEU A 82 6.17 -22.11 0.10
N GLY A 83 6.08 -21.30 -0.95
CA GLY A 83 4.91 -21.23 -1.83
C GLY A 83 4.59 -22.52 -2.60
N HIS A 84 5.47 -23.51 -2.54
CA HIS A 84 5.26 -24.85 -3.08
C HIS A 84 4.50 -25.77 -2.11
N LEU A 85 4.37 -25.39 -0.82
CA LEU A 85 3.58 -26.13 0.15
C LEU A 85 2.12 -25.69 0.10
N PRO A 86 1.15 -26.61 0.19
CA PRO A 86 -0.27 -26.28 0.26
C PRO A 86 -0.61 -25.39 1.48
N GLU A 87 -1.65 -24.58 1.34
CA GLU A 87 -2.10 -23.65 2.40
C GLU A 87 -2.99 -24.34 3.44
N ASN A 88 -3.61 -25.46 3.06
CA ASN A 88 -4.59 -26.17 3.87
C ASN A 88 -4.07 -27.53 4.38
N GLU A 89 -2.76 -27.72 4.42
CA GLU A 89 -2.12 -28.94 4.91
C GLU A 89 -1.10 -28.61 5.99
N ASN A 90 -1.02 -29.48 7.00
CA ASN A 90 -0.02 -29.38 8.05
C ASN A 90 1.34 -29.77 7.48
N ASN A 91 2.33 -28.91 7.67
CA ASN A 91 3.66 -29.11 7.11
C ASN A 91 4.76 -28.73 8.10
N GLU A 92 5.90 -29.45 8.04
CA GLU A 92 7.14 -28.99 8.65
C GLU A 92 7.64 -27.75 7.92
N VAL A 93 7.97 -26.68 8.66
CA VAL A 93 8.46 -25.41 8.14
C VAL A 93 9.71 -24.97 8.88
N GLU A 94 10.48 -24.08 8.25
CA GLU A 94 11.73 -23.64 8.88
C GLU A 94 11.48 -22.48 9.85
N ILE A 95 10.68 -21.49 9.47
CA ILE A 95 10.46 -20.24 10.21
C ILE A 95 8.97 -20.00 10.41
N LEU A 96 8.60 -19.70 11.64
CA LEU A 96 7.25 -19.31 12.04
C LEU A 96 7.11 -17.77 12.11
N ALA A 97 5.88 -17.29 12.10
CA ALA A 97 5.59 -15.86 12.31
C ALA A 97 5.34 -15.56 13.78
N GLY A 98 5.97 -14.51 14.30
CA GLY A 98 5.78 -14.06 15.68
C GLY A 98 4.35 -13.65 16.03
N ALA A 99 3.47 -13.51 15.02
CA ALA A 99 2.05 -13.23 15.24
C ALA A 99 1.32 -14.34 16.03
N PHE A 100 1.73 -15.59 15.83
CA PHE A 100 1.27 -16.74 16.60
C PHE A 100 2.37 -17.80 16.61
N MET A 101 3.04 -17.98 17.75
CA MET A 101 4.04 -19.06 17.96
C MET A 101 3.70 -19.80 19.25
N HIS A 102 3.22 -21.03 19.12
CA HIS A 102 2.96 -21.93 20.23
C HIS A 102 4.16 -22.84 20.42
N MET A 103 4.89 -22.69 21.53
CA MET A 103 6.21 -23.25 21.74
C MET A 103 6.25 -24.22 22.92
N ARG A 104 6.97 -25.31 22.77
CA ARG A 104 7.25 -26.24 23.87
C ARG A 104 8.30 -25.66 24.79
N LYS A 105 8.00 -25.60 26.10
CA LYS A 105 8.93 -25.08 27.10
C LYS A 105 10.30 -25.78 27.05
N LYS A 106 10.34 -27.11 26.93
CA LYS A 106 11.60 -27.88 26.80
C LYS A 106 12.44 -27.49 25.58
N ALA A 107 11.81 -27.04 24.50
CA ALA A 107 12.53 -26.54 23.34
C ALA A 107 13.13 -25.17 23.64
N LEU A 108 12.39 -24.28 24.33
CA LEU A 108 12.89 -22.97 24.77
C LEU A 108 14.00 -23.09 25.80
N ASP A 109 13.90 -24.03 26.73
CA ASP A 109 14.96 -24.28 27.72
C ASP A 109 16.31 -24.63 27.06
N LYS A 110 16.29 -25.24 25.85
CA LYS A 110 17.49 -25.55 25.07
C LYS A 110 17.89 -24.46 24.08
N SER A 111 16.93 -23.84 23.42
CA SER A 111 17.20 -22.82 22.38
C SER A 111 17.41 -21.42 22.95
N GLY A 112 16.98 -21.17 24.18
CA GLY A 112 16.87 -19.85 24.76
C GLY A 112 15.62 -19.10 24.36
N LEU A 113 15.43 -17.92 24.93
CA LEU A 113 14.28 -17.03 24.70
C LEU A 113 14.55 -16.09 23.49
N LEU A 114 13.66 -15.12 23.28
CA LEU A 114 13.85 -14.07 22.28
C LEU A 114 15.15 -13.32 22.53
N ASP A 115 15.86 -12.98 21.47
CA ASP A 115 17.13 -12.24 21.54
C ASP A 115 16.85 -10.73 21.41
N GLU A 116 17.20 -9.98 22.45
CA GLU A 116 16.95 -8.53 22.54
C GLU A 116 17.81 -7.69 21.57
N THR A 117 18.78 -8.29 20.88
CA THR A 117 19.52 -7.60 19.81
C THR A 117 18.62 -7.27 18.59
N PHE A 118 17.49 -7.98 18.48
CA PHE A 118 16.45 -7.68 17.49
C PHE A 118 15.44 -6.69 18.08
N PHE A 119 15.54 -5.43 17.69
CA PHE A 119 14.62 -4.40 18.19
C PHE A 119 13.19 -4.57 17.68
N MET A 120 13.06 -4.94 16.40
CA MET A 120 11.79 -5.15 15.75
C MET A 120 12.04 -5.96 14.47
N TYR A 121 11.34 -7.07 14.27
CA TYR A 121 11.54 -8.07 13.21
C TYR A 121 12.84 -8.89 13.35
N GLY A 122 12.73 -10.16 13.00
CA GLY A 122 13.83 -11.11 12.98
C GLY A 122 14.01 -11.92 14.26
N GLU A 123 13.42 -11.49 15.37
CA GLU A 123 13.39 -12.24 16.64
C GLU A 123 12.67 -13.59 16.48
N ASP A 124 11.62 -13.62 15.69
CA ASP A 124 10.86 -14.83 15.36
C ASP A 124 11.66 -15.77 14.43
N ILE A 125 12.40 -15.20 13.50
CA ILE A 125 13.30 -15.93 12.58
C ILE A 125 14.44 -16.55 13.38
N ASP A 126 15.07 -15.79 14.24
CA ASP A 126 16.18 -16.22 15.09
C ASP A 126 15.75 -17.34 16.04
N LEU A 127 14.63 -17.17 16.72
CA LEU A 127 14.12 -18.17 17.65
C LEU A 127 13.71 -19.45 16.92
N SER A 128 12.98 -19.36 15.81
CA SER A 128 12.61 -20.51 14.98
C SER A 128 13.85 -21.31 14.55
N TYR A 129 14.88 -20.61 14.12
CA TYR A 129 16.13 -21.25 13.68
C TYR A 129 16.89 -21.91 14.84
N ARG A 130 16.93 -21.29 16.03
CA ARG A 130 17.54 -21.88 17.22
C ARG A 130 16.79 -23.11 17.73
N ILE A 131 15.47 -23.14 17.63
CA ILE A 131 14.64 -24.31 17.95
C ILE A 131 15.03 -25.49 17.06
N ILE A 132 15.22 -25.28 15.75
CA ILE A 132 15.68 -26.32 14.83
C ILE A 132 17.09 -26.77 15.20
N LYS A 133 18.00 -25.86 15.51
CA LYS A 133 19.37 -26.21 15.96
C LYS A 133 19.40 -27.00 17.27
N ALA A 134 18.41 -26.79 18.12
CA ALA A 134 18.25 -27.53 19.37
C ALA A 134 17.69 -28.97 19.16
N GLY A 135 17.46 -29.39 17.91
CA GLY A 135 17.01 -30.74 17.51
C GLY A 135 15.49 -30.91 17.50
N TYR A 136 14.74 -29.82 17.51
CA TYR A 136 13.28 -29.83 17.36
C TYR A 136 12.87 -29.41 15.96
N LYS A 137 11.57 -29.60 15.63
CA LYS A 137 10.94 -29.18 14.38
C LYS A 137 9.96 -28.05 14.63
N ASN A 138 9.79 -27.19 13.64
CA ASN A 138 8.73 -26.18 13.56
C ASN A 138 7.65 -26.68 12.61
N TYR A 139 6.37 -26.45 12.97
CA TYR A 139 5.23 -26.90 12.18
C TYR A 139 4.31 -25.73 11.82
N TYR A 140 3.84 -25.76 10.60
CA TYR A 140 2.68 -25.01 10.14
C TYR A 140 1.44 -25.88 10.30
N PHE A 141 0.47 -25.42 11.06
CA PHE A 141 -0.76 -26.10 11.40
C PHE A 141 -1.95 -25.42 10.73
N ALA A 142 -2.57 -26.09 9.76
CA ALA A 142 -3.62 -25.53 8.91
C ALA A 142 -5.04 -25.82 9.42
N ASP A 143 -5.20 -26.71 10.43
CA ASP A 143 -6.53 -27.14 10.92
C ASP A 143 -7.20 -26.10 11.84
N THR A 144 -6.56 -24.95 12.04
CA THR A 144 -7.11 -23.75 12.65
C THR A 144 -6.49 -22.51 12.01
N GLN A 145 -7.19 -21.39 12.08
CA GLN A 145 -6.74 -20.15 11.48
C GLN A 145 -7.00 -18.95 12.39
N ILE A 146 -6.23 -17.90 12.16
CA ILE A 146 -6.38 -16.63 12.86
C ILE A 146 -6.48 -15.49 11.85
N ILE A 147 -7.21 -14.43 12.20
CA ILE A 147 -7.12 -13.16 11.49
C ILE A 147 -5.94 -12.38 12.08
N HIS A 148 -5.07 -11.85 11.22
CA HIS A 148 -4.00 -10.94 11.61
C HIS A 148 -4.15 -9.63 10.85
N TYR A 149 -4.61 -8.58 11.52
CA TYR A 149 -4.91 -7.25 10.96
C TYR A 149 -3.67 -6.44 10.59
N LYS A 150 -2.67 -7.10 10.17
CA LYS A 150 -1.35 -6.62 9.79
C LYS A 150 -1.32 -5.18 9.24
N GLY A 151 -0.60 -4.31 9.91
CA GLY A 151 -0.23 -2.99 9.38
C GLY A 151 -0.85 -1.78 10.05
N GLU A 152 -1.65 -1.97 11.11
CA GLU A 152 -2.16 -0.85 11.92
C GLU A 152 -1.01 -0.11 12.65
N SER A 153 0.01 -0.84 13.09
CA SER A 153 1.16 -0.26 13.81
C SER A 153 2.31 0.22 12.92
N THR A 154 2.36 -0.20 11.64
CA THR A 154 3.47 0.17 10.73
C THR A 154 2.98 0.36 9.30
N LYS A 155 3.02 1.60 8.79
CA LYS A 155 2.76 1.87 7.36
C LYS A 155 3.80 1.12 6.52
N LYS A 156 3.39 -0.03 5.95
CA LYS A 156 4.21 -0.81 5.01
C LYS A 156 4.70 0.08 3.88
N GLY A 157 6.01 0.11 3.67
CA GLY A 157 6.63 0.91 2.59
C GLY A 157 7.29 2.19 3.06
N SER A 158 7.30 2.50 4.35
CA SER A 158 8.19 3.54 4.88
C SER A 158 9.64 3.08 4.70
N LEU A 159 10.55 4.00 4.38
CA LEU A 159 11.98 3.71 4.27
C LEU A 159 12.51 3.12 5.59
N ASN A 160 11.99 3.57 6.73
CA ASN A 160 12.33 3.05 8.05
C ASN A 160 11.96 1.58 8.23
N TYR A 161 10.75 1.15 7.80
CA TYR A 161 10.35 -0.26 7.84
C TYR A 161 11.34 -1.14 7.07
N VAL A 162 11.65 -0.73 5.83
CA VAL A 162 12.58 -1.45 4.96
C VAL A 162 13.96 -1.56 5.61
N TYR A 163 14.47 -0.44 6.13
CA TYR A 163 15.78 -0.39 6.80
C TYR A 163 15.84 -1.31 8.03
N ILE A 164 14.86 -1.22 8.94
CA ILE A 164 14.82 -2.02 10.18
C ILE A 164 14.71 -3.51 9.85
N PHE A 165 13.84 -3.89 8.92
CA PHE A 165 13.69 -5.28 8.49
C PHE A 165 15.00 -5.85 7.91
N TYR A 166 15.68 -5.11 7.04
CA TYR A 166 16.93 -5.60 6.46
C TYR A 166 18.10 -5.59 7.46
N LYS A 167 18.14 -4.62 8.38
CA LYS A 167 19.10 -4.63 9.48
C LYS A 167 18.95 -5.89 10.33
N ALA A 168 17.72 -6.29 10.64
CA ALA A 168 17.46 -7.55 11.36
C ALA A 168 17.95 -8.77 10.57
N MET A 169 17.80 -8.78 9.24
CA MET A 169 18.34 -9.87 8.41
C MET A 169 19.87 -9.91 8.40
N VAL A 170 20.55 -8.77 8.46
CA VAL A 170 22.02 -8.73 8.58
C VAL A 170 22.46 -9.28 9.92
N ILE A 171 21.82 -8.85 11.04
CA ILE A 171 22.10 -9.38 12.39
C ILE A 171 21.93 -10.91 12.40
N PHE A 172 20.83 -11.41 11.82
CA PHE A 172 20.59 -12.86 11.70
C PHE A 172 21.72 -13.57 10.94
N ALA A 173 22.15 -13.01 9.81
CA ALA A 173 23.20 -13.59 8.99
C ALA A 173 24.57 -13.58 9.70
N GLU A 174 24.91 -12.49 10.40
CA GLU A 174 26.15 -12.39 11.20
C GLU A 174 26.19 -13.39 12.35
N LYS A 175 25.02 -13.64 12.98
CA LYS A 175 24.90 -14.57 14.10
C LYS A 175 24.97 -16.04 13.68
N HIS A 176 24.42 -16.39 12.51
CA HIS A 176 24.17 -17.78 12.15
C HIS A 176 24.96 -18.31 10.96
N PHE A 177 25.55 -17.44 10.14
CA PHE A 177 26.32 -17.85 8.96
C PHE A 177 27.82 -17.62 9.16
N SER A 178 28.65 -18.26 8.32
CA SER A 178 30.09 -18.02 8.34
C SER A 178 30.44 -16.59 7.98
N GLN A 179 31.55 -16.06 8.52
CA GLN A 179 31.96 -14.65 8.36
C GLN A 179 32.00 -14.19 6.89
N ASN A 180 32.49 -15.02 5.96
CA ASN A 180 32.55 -14.69 4.54
C ASN A 180 31.15 -14.59 3.92
N ASN A 181 30.25 -15.52 4.26
CA ASN A 181 28.89 -15.51 3.76
C ASN A 181 28.08 -14.36 4.38
N ALA A 182 28.32 -14.00 5.65
CA ALA A 182 27.69 -12.87 6.31
C ALA A 182 28.07 -11.52 5.67
N LYS A 183 29.37 -11.32 5.34
CA LYS A 183 29.84 -10.10 4.65
C LYS A 183 29.25 -9.95 3.26
N LEU A 184 29.25 -11.02 2.45
CA LEU A 184 28.62 -11.03 1.12
C LEU A 184 27.11 -10.77 1.22
N PHE A 185 26.46 -11.40 2.18
CA PHE A 185 25.05 -11.20 2.44
C PHE A 185 24.73 -9.75 2.84
N GLY A 186 25.51 -9.17 3.74
CA GLY A 186 25.41 -7.77 4.15
C GLY A 186 25.57 -6.81 2.97
N PHE A 187 26.55 -7.06 2.08
CA PHE A 187 26.75 -6.27 0.88
C PHE A 187 25.51 -6.31 -0.04
N PHE A 188 25.00 -7.50 -0.38
CA PHE A 188 23.84 -7.63 -1.24
C PHE A 188 22.57 -7.02 -0.62
N ILE A 189 22.37 -7.17 0.69
CA ILE A 189 21.24 -6.55 1.39
C ILE A 189 21.34 -5.02 1.32
N ASN A 190 22.49 -4.45 1.67
CA ASN A 190 22.68 -3.01 1.60
C ASN A 190 22.49 -2.47 0.19
N ALA A 191 23.07 -3.12 -0.82
CA ALA A 191 22.87 -2.76 -2.22
C ALA A 191 21.38 -2.79 -2.61
N ALA A 192 20.63 -3.79 -2.17
CA ALA A 192 19.21 -3.88 -2.46
C ALA A 192 18.37 -2.84 -1.70
N ILE A 193 18.73 -2.50 -0.46
CA ILE A 193 18.08 -1.40 0.29
C ILE A 193 18.24 -0.09 -0.50
N TYR A 194 19.46 0.25 -0.91
CA TYR A 194 19.72 1.47 -1.66
C TYR A 194 19.03 1.47 -3.02
N LEU A 195 19.09 0.35 -3.75
CA LEU A 195 18.38 0.23 -5.04
C LEU A 195 16.87 0.41 -4.87
N ARG A 196 16.28 -0.25 -3.89
CA ARG A 196 14.83 -0.14 -3.61
C ARG A 196 14.45 1.27 -3.16
N ALA A 197 15.26 1.89 -2.31
CA ALA A 197 15.05 3.27 -1.88
C ALA A 197 15.13 4.23 -3.08
N SER A 198 16.15 4.08 -3.94
CA SER A 198 16.31 4.88 -5.15
C SER A 198 15.13 4.70 -6.11
N LEU A 199 14.69 3.46 -6.34
CA LEU A 199 13.53 3.17 -7.17
C LEU A 199 12.23 3.76 -6.57
N ALA A 200 12.05 3.69 -5.26
CA ALA A 200 10.90 4.27 -4.60
C ALA A 200 10.88 5.81 -4.69
N VAL A 201 12.03 6.45 -4.51
CA VAL A 201 12.20 7.90 -4.71
C VAL A 201 11.93 8.26 -6.17
N PHE A 202 12.53 7.53 -7.11
CA PHE A 202 12.31 7.74 -8.54
C PHE A 202 10.85 7.59 -8.95
N GLN A 203 10.17 6.55 -8.47
CA GLN A 203 8.73 6.37 -8.73
C GLN A 203 7.88 7.50 -8.15
N ARG A 204 8.21 7.98 -6.93
CA ARG A 204 7.53 9.15 -6.34
C ARG A 204 7.77 10.40 -7.16
N PHE A 205 9.00 10.61 -7.61
CA PHE A 205 9.39 11.72 -8.47
C PHE A 205 8.62 11.68 -9.79
N ILE A 206 8.62 10.55 -10.50
CA ILE A 206 7.83 10.37 -11.74
C ILE A 206 6.35 10.65 -11.50
N LYS A 207 5.75 10.08 -10.45
CA LYS A 207 4.34 10.32 -10.13
C LYS A 207 4.04 11.78 -9.80
N ALA A 208 4.96 12.47 -9.15
CA ALA A 208 4.80 13.89 -8.83
C ALA A 208 4.91 14.79 -10.07
N ILE A 209 5.80 14.45 -11.01
CA ILE A 209 6.07 15.25 -12.21
C ILE A 209 5.14 14.89 -13.38
N ALA A 210 4.60 13.68 -13.42
CA ALA A 210 3.82 13.21 -14.57
C ALA A 210 2.66 14.16 -14.96
N VAL A 211 1.89 14.61 -13.98
CA VAL A 211 0.75 15.52 -14.24
C VAL A 211 1.24 16.92 -14.64
N PRO A 212 2.17 17.58 -13.92
CA PRO A 212 2.75 18.84 -14.37
C PRO A 212 3.41 18.78 -15.75
N ALA A 213 4.09 17.68 -16.07
CA ALA A 213 4.72 17.51 -17.39
C ALA A 213 3.68 17.39 -18.52
N LEU A 214 2.58 16.66 -18.27
CA LEU A 214 1.45 16.60 -19.21
C LEU A 214 0.80 17.99 -19.37
N ASP A 215 0.57 18.71 -18.27
CA ASP A 215 0.07 20.09 -18.32
C ASP A 215 0.99 20.96 -19.18
N ALA A 216 2.31 20.88 -18.97
CA ALA A 216 3.29 21.62 -19.77
C ALA A 216 3.18 21.30 -21.26
N GLY A 217 3.07 20.04 -21.61
CA GLY A 217 2.92 19.60 -23.00
C GLY A 217 1.63 20.11 -23.64
N VAL A 218 0.51 20.02 -22.94
CA VAL A 218 -0.79 20.51 -23.39
C VAL A 218 -0.80 22.04 -23.54
N LEU A 219 -0.19 22.76 -22.62
CA LEU A 219 -0.05 24.21 -22.70
C LEU A 219 0.86 24.64 -23.84
N PHE A 220 2.00 23.95 -24.02
CA PHE A 220 2.92 24.25 -25.10
C PHE A 220 2.28 24.01 -26.47
N GLY A 221 1.64 22.86 -26.66
CA GLY A 221 0.93 22.55 -27.90
C GLY A 221 -0.19 23.56 -28.22
N GLY A 222 -0.96 23.97 -27.18
CA GLY A 222 -1.98 25.00 -27.33
C GLY A 222 -1.44 26.38 -27.69
N LEU A 223 -0.38 26.82 -26.99
CA LEU A 223 0.29 28.09 -27.29
C LEU A 223 0.90 28.10 -28.70
N TYR A 224 1.49 26.96 -29.12
CA TYR A 224 2.04 26.82 -30.46
C TYR A 224 0.94 26.94 -31.53
N TYR A 225 -0.18 26.22 -31.36
CA TYR A 225 -1.33 26.32 -32.27
C TYR A 225 -1.94 27.71 -32.31
N ILE A 226 -2.10 28.36 -31.12
CA ILE A 226 -2.62 29.73 -31.01
C ILE A 226 -1.67 30.72 -31.72
N LYS A 227 -0.34 30.53 -31.56
CA LYS A 227 0.67 31.35 -32.22
C LYS A 227 0.53 31.26 -33.74
N GLU A 228 0.52 30.03 -34.31
CA GLU A 228 0.38 29.80 -35.75
C GLU A 228 -0.91 30.44 -36.29
N TYR A 229 -2.06 30.18 -35.59
CA TYR A 229 -3.34 30.76 -36.01
C TYR A 229 -3.33 32.29 -35.96
N TRP A 230 -2.84 32.89 -34.84
CA TRP A 230 -2.83 34.33 -34.65
C TRP A 230 -1.87 35.05 -35.61
N GLU A 231 -0.74 34.42 -35.86
CA GLU A 231 0.30 34.93 -36.78
C GLU A 231 -0.24 35.08 -38.18
N HIS A 232 -0.83 34.01 -38.75
CA HIS A 232 -1.28 33.99 -40.11
C HIS A 232 -2.61 34.76 -40.34
N ASN A 233 -3.52 34.74 -39.37
CA ASN A 233 -4.85 35.32 -39.58
C ASN A 233 -5.06 36.70 -39.03
N HIS A 234 -4.16 37.19 -38.14
CA HIS A 234 -4.38 38.47 -37.44
C HIS A 234 -3.15 39.38 -37.44
N ARG A 235 -1.94 38.89 -37.18
CA ARG A 235 -0.76 39.76 -36.99
C ARG A 235 0.01 40.01 -38.27
N PHE A 236 0.29 38.98 -39.05
CA PHE A 236 1.15 39.02 -40.24
C PHE A 236 0.40 38.55 -41.48
N ILE A 237 -0.79 39.06 -41.71
CA ILE A 237 -1.68 38.69 -42.85
C ILE A 237 -0.98 38.92 -44.21
N ARG A 238 -0.03 39.86 -44.28
CA ARG A 238 0.74 40.21 -45.49
C ARG A 238 2.11 39.53 -45.54
N GLY A 239 2.36 38.57 -44.70
CA GLY A 239 3.65 37.85 -44.52
C GLY A 239 4.46 38.40 -43.37
N GLY A 240 5.24 37.50 -42.75
CA GLY A 240 6.05 37.73 -41.55
C GLY A 240 5.82 36.67 -40.52
N GLU A 241 6.69 36.59 -39.52
CA GLU A 241 6.64 35.57 -38.45
C GLU A 241 7.05 36.21 -37.12
N TYR A 242 6.60 35.61 -36.02
CA TYR A 242 7.13 35.95 -34.70
C TYR A 242 8.59 35.49 -34.58
N GLN A 243 9.38 36.26 -33.82
CA GLN A 243 10.77 35.90 -33.54
C GLN A 243 10.84 34.55 -32.82
N PRO A 244 11.85 33.70 -33.11
CA PRO A 244 12.01 32.37 -32.49
C PRO A 244 12.08 32.40 -30.97
N GLU A 245 12.47 33.50 -30.37
CA GLU A 245 12.57 33.76 -28.95
C GLU A 245 11.20 33.62 -28.24
N LEU A 246 10.12 33.86 -28.94
CA LEU A 246 8.76 33.65 -28.43
C LEU A 246 8.55 32.18 -28.04
N ILE A 247 8.97 31.23 -28.92
CA ILE A 247 8.80 29.80 -28.68
C ILE A 247 9.88 29.28 -27.73
N GLN A 248 11.13 29.77 -27.91
CA GLN A 248 12.29 29.22 -27.16
C GLN A 248 12.32 29.71 -25.70
N PHE A 249 11.90 30.94 -25.43
CA PHE A 249 12.00 31.54 -24.10
C PHE A 249 10.65 31.93 -23.50
N ALA A 250 9.80 32.66 -24.23
CA ALA A 250 8.56 33.17 -23.65
C ALA A 250 7.56 32.06 -23.32
N PHE A 251 7.35 31.08 -24.19
CA PHE A 251 6.44 29.96 -23.92
C PHE A 251 6.86 29.14 -22.71
N PRO A 252 8.11 28.68 -22.57
CA PRO A 252 8.57 28.01 -21.37
C PRO A 252 8.37 28.85 -20.09
N ILE A 253 8.64 30.14 -20.14
CA ILE A 253 8.45 31.03 -18.99
C ILE A 253 6.96 31.15 -18.64
N TYR A 254 6.07 31.36 -19.60
CA TYR A 254 4.62 31.44 -19.36
C TYR A 254 4.09 30.15 -18.74
N ILE A 255 4.49 29.01 -19.31
CA ILE A 255 4.12 27.69 -18.79
C ILE A 255 4.63 27.49 -17.36
N LEU A 256 5.88 27.81 -17.10
CA LEU A 256 6.49 27.71 -15.78
C LEU A 256 5.72 28.54 -14.75
N ILE A 257 5.36 29.78 -15.08
CA ILE A 257 4.57 30.66 -14.19
C ILE A 257 3.19 30.05 -13.93
N TRP A 258 2.46 29.63 -14.97
CA TRP A 258 1.15 29.00 -14.78
C TRP A 258 1.23 27.73 -13.92
N LEU A 259 2.14 26.83 -14.21
CA LEU A 259 2.30 25.59 -13.44
C LEU A 259 2.71 25.86 -11.99
N SER A 260 3.59 26.84 -11.77
CA SER A 260 3.99 27.25 -10.42
C SER A 260 2.81 27.80 -9.62
N MET A 261 1.97 28.62 -10.23
CA MET A 261 0.79 29.17 -9.56
C MET A 261 -0.30 28.11 -9.34
N VAL A 262 -0.48 27.18 -10.26
CA VAL A 262 -1.36 26.02 -10.06
C VAL A 262 -0.83 25.15 -8.90
N PHE A 263 0.48 24.96 -8.78
CA PHE A 263 1.09 24.24 -7.67
C PHE A 263 0.85 24.95 -6.34
N ILE A 264 1.11 26.26 -6.25
CA ILE A 264 0.89 27.07 -5.04
C ILE A 264 -0.60 27.09 -4.65
N ALA A 265 -1.50 27.10 -5.62
CA ALA A 265 -2.95 27.01 -5.39
C ALA A 265 -3.42 25.59 -5.00
N ASN A 266 -2.53 24.63 -4.75
CA ASN A 266 -2.85 23.24 -4.48
C ASN A 266 -3.62 22.53 -5.62
N GLY A 267 -3.38 22.91 -6.87
CA GLY A 267 -3.99 22.28 -8.04
C GLY A 267 -3.45 20.88 -8.37
N TYR A 268 -2.39 20.42 -7.69
CA TYR A 268 -1.79 19.08 -7.82
C TYR A 268 -2.00 18.21 -6.59
N THR A 269 -2.59 18.71 -5.50
CA THR A 269 -2.92 17.93 -4.31
C THR A 269 -4.18 17.11 -4.56
N LYS A 270 -4.21 15.87 -4.06
CA LYS A 270 -5.41 14.99 -4.16
C LYS A 270 -6.24 15.08 -2.88
N PRO A 271 -7.56 15.16 -2.94
CA PRO A 271 -8.39 15.34 -4.15
C PRO A 271 -8.23 16.74 -4.75
N THR A 272 -8.01 16.81 -6.06
CA THR A 272 -7.82 18.09 -6.74
C THR A 272 -9.15 18.85 -6.84
N LYS A 273 -9.20 20.09 -6.37
CA LYS A 273 -10.38 20.95 -6.55
C LYS A 273 -10.20 21.73 -7.85
N GLY A 274 -11.12 21.57 -8.81
CA GLY A 274 -11.04 22.26 -10.11
C GLY A 274 -10.84 23.77 -9.99
N LYS A 275 -11.47 24.40 -8.98
CA LYS A 275 -11.29 25.84 -8.67
C LYS A 275 -9.82 26.23 -8.41
N ASN A 276 -9.00 25.32 -7.85
CA ASN A 276 -7.60 25.61 -7.55
C ASN A 276 -6.77 25.74 -8.84
N ILE A 277 -7.09 24.95 -9.85
CA ILE A 277 -6.48 25.07 -11.18
C ILE A 277 -6.84 26.42 -11.80
N VAL A 278 -8.11 26.77 -11.77
CA VAL A 278 -8.61 28.06 -12.30
C VAL A 278 -7.93 29.24 -11.61
N TYR A 279 -7.87 29.25 -10.29
CA TYR A 279 -7.20 30.31 -9.54
C TYR A 279 -5.70 30.40 -9.87
N GLY A 280 -5.01 29.25 -9.96
CA GLY A 280 -3.59 29.22 -10.32
C GLY A 280 -3.33 29.81 -11.71
N VAL A 281 -4.13 29.45 -12.71
CA VAL A 281 -4.01 30.01 -14.07
C VAL A 281 -4.32 31.51 -14.09
N LEU A 282 -5.37 31.96 -13.41
CA LEU A 282 -5.72 33.38 -13.35
C LEU A 282 -4.61 34.22 -12.70
N ILE A 283 -4.12 33.81 -11.54
CA ILE A 283 -3.02 34.49 -10.84
C ILE A 283 -1.76 34.48 -11.72
N GLY A 284 -1.41 33.35 -12.31
CA GLY A 284 -0.27 33.23 -13.22
C GLY A 284 -0.40 34.17 -14.42
N THR A 285 -1.59 34.30 -14.97
CA THR A 285 -1.85 35.20 -16.10
C THR A 285 -1.65 36.71 -15.70
N VAL A 286 -2.11 37.07 -14.50
CA VAL A 286 -1.88 38.42 -13.98
C VAL A 286 -0.39 38.70 -13.81
N ILE A 287 0.35 37.76 -13.27
CA ILE A 287 1.82 37.85 -13.11
C ILE A 287 2.49 38.00 -14.48
N ILE A 288 2.13 37.14 -15.46
CA ILE A 288 2.68 37.24 -16.82
C ILE A 288 2.41 38.60 -17.43
N LEU A 289 1.19 39.14 -17.33
CA LEU A 289 0.83 40.41 -17.87
C LEU A 289 1.54 41.57 -17.16
N ALA A 290 1.74 41.49 -15.84
CA ALA A 290 2.49 42.50 -15.08
C ALA A 290 3.98 42.50 -15.52
N VAL A 291 4.61 41.35 -15.61
CA VAL A 291 5.99 41.23 -16.12
C VAL A 291 6.07 41.70 -17.56
N TYR A 292 5.16 41.28 -18.42
CA TYR A 292 5.05 41.75 -19.81
C TYR A 292 5.01 43.29 -19.93
N GLY A 293 4.27 43.94 -19.03
CA GLY A 293 4.18 45.41 -19.00
C GLY A 293 5.51 46.12 -18.69
N LEU A 294 6.38 45.43 -17.91
CA LEU A 294 7.68 45.98 -17.49
C LEU A 294 8.83 45.65 -18.47
N LEU A 295 8.62 44.70 -19.39
CA LEU A 295 9.66 44.30 -20.34
C LEU A 295 9.94 45.41 -21.38
N PRO A 296 11.17 45.51 -21.93
CA PRO A 296 11.46 46.31 -23.12
C PRO A 296 10.60 45.87 -24.31
N GLU A 297 10.36 46.80 -25.25
CA GLU A 297 9.49 46.59 -26.40
C GLU A 297 9.88 45.39 -27.24
N VAL A 298 11.18 45.10 -27.38
CA VAL A 298 11.73 43.97 -28.10
C VAL A 298 11.23 42.63 -27.58
N TYR A 299 10.93 42.51 -26.28
CA TYR A 299 10.46 41.25 -25.66
C TYR A 299 8.93 41.22 -25.46
N ARG A 300 8.19 42.26 -25.92
CA ARG A 300 6.73 42.29 -25.87
C ARG A 300 6.09 41.70 -27.12
N PHE A 301 6.15 40.38 -27.24
CA PHE A 301 5.69 39.70 -28.45
C PHE A 301 4.20 39.87 -28.75
N SER A 302 3.29 39.44 -27.85
CA SER A 302 1.85 39.53 -28.09
C SER A 302 1.02 39.33 -26.81
N ARG A 303 0.19 40.36 -26.47
CA ARG A 303 -0.81 40.25 -25.39
C ARG A 303 -1.90 39.23 -25.74
N ALA A 304 -2.28 39.16 -27.03
CA ALA A 304 -3.29 38.24 -27.50
C ALA A 304 -2.92 36.78 -27.26
N ILE A 305 -1.65 36.39 -27.52
CA ILE A 305 -1.17 35.03 -27.26
C ILE A 305 -1.22 34.68 -25.78
N ILE A 306 -0.90 35.63 -24.85
CA ILE A 306 -1.00 35.43 -23.42
C ILE A 306 -2.45 35.21 -23.01
N LEU A 307 -3.38 36.03 -23.44
CA LEU A 307 -4.81 35.95 -23.08
C LEU A 307 -5.48 34.70 -23.68
N LEU A 308 -5.23 34.42 -24.95
CA LEU A 308 -5.74 33.19 -25.61
C LEU A 308 -5.13 31.94 -24.99
N GLY A 309 -3.83 31.96 -24.65
CA GLY A 309 -3.17 30.90 -23.92
C GLY A 309 -3.76 30.67 -22.54
N ALA A 310 -4.10 31.72 -21.82
CA ALA A 310 -4.80 31.63 -20.54
C ALA A 310 -6.20 31.02 -20.70
N ALA A 311 -6.96 31.47 -21.70
CA ALA A 311 -8.28 30.90 -22.01
C ALA A 311 -8.17 29.39 -22.36
N TRP A 312 -7.19 29.02 -23.16
CA TRP A 312 -6.87 27.61 -23.45
C TRP A 312 -6.57 26.83 -22.17
N ALA A 313 -5.69 27.35 -21.29
CA ALA A 313 -5.34 26.71 -20.05
C ALA A 313 -6.54 26.50 -19.12
N LEU A 314 -7.42 27.52 -18.99
CA LEU A 314 -8.63 27.47 -18.16
C LEU A 314 -9.63 26.40 -18.62
N ILE A 315 -9.70 26.16 -19.93
CA ILE A 315 -10.62 25.17 -20.50
C ILE A 315 -9.99 23.78 -20.51
N VAL A 316 -8.79 23.67 -21.05
CA VAL A 316 -8.22 22.36 -21.39
C VAL A 316 -7.67 21.64 -20.17
N LEU A 317 -7.02 22.35 -19.21
CA LEU A 317 -6.46 21.68 -18.03
C LEU A 317 -7.53 20.97 -17.17
N PRO A 318 -8.68 21.57 -16.83
CA PRO A 318 -9.74 20.83 -16.13
C PRO A 318 -10.38 19.74 -17.00
N LEU A 319 -10.59 20.03 -18.30
CA LEU A 319 -11.30 19.13 -19.22
C LEU A 319 -10.54 17.82 -19.42
N TYR A 320 -9.24 17.86 -19.78
CA TYR A 320 -8.50 16.63 -20.03
C TYR A 320 -8.31 15.81 -18.76
N ARG A 321 -8.16 16.43 -17.58
CA ARG A 321 -8.11 15.72 -16.30
C ARG A 321 -9.43 15.04 -15.99
N PHE A 322 -10.55 15.67 -16.27
CA PHE A 322 -11.87 15.04 -16.17
C PHE A 322 -12.00 13.84 -17.12
N LEU A 323 -11.55 13.99 -18.37
CA LEU A 323 -11.53 12.89 -19.35
C LEU A 323 -10.63 11.74 -18.93
N LEU A 324 -9.43 12.01 -18.43
CA LEU A 324 -8.54 10.98 -17.89
C LEU A 324 -9.16 10.23 -16.71
N GLN A 325 -9.85 10.94 -15.82
CA GLN A 325 -10.57 10.30 -14.72
C GLN A 325 -11.65 9.35 -15.20
N ARG A 326 -12.41 9.75 -16.22
CA ARG A 326 -13.50 8.95 -16.75
C ARG A 326 -13.03 7.73 -17.58
N LEU A 327 -11.95 7.89 -18.35
CA LEU A 327 -11.45 6.85 -19.26
C LEU A 327 -10.52 5.86 -18.57
N PHE A 328 -9.65 6.34 -17.69
CA PHE A 328 -8.59 5.53 -17.08
C PHE A 328 -8.79 5.27 -15.58
N LYS A 329 -9.97 5.65 -15.02
CA LYS A 329 -10.30 5.51 -13.60
C LYS A 329 -9.23 6.13 -12.66
N VAL A 330 -8.48 7.13 -13.13
CA VAL A 330 -7.48 7.86 -12.33
C VAL A 330 -8.22 8.89 -11.47
N ASN A 331 -8.26 8.68 -10.16
CA ASN A 331 -8.96 9.59 -9.25
C ASN A 331 -8.21 10.91 -9.09
N PHE A 332 -8.67 11.98 -9.76
CA PHE A 332 -8.19 13.35 -9.57
C PHE A 332 -9.05 14.14 -8.59
N TYR A 333 -10.39 14.05 -8.74
CA TYR A 333 -11.35 14.90 -8.07
C TYR A 333 -12.16 14.20 -6.98
N LYS A 334 -12.08 12.86 -6.89
CA LYS A 334 -12.86 12.08 -5.94
C LYS A 334 -12.03 11.81 -4.68
N ASP A 335 -12.56 12.18 -3.54
CA ASP A 335 -12.03 11.72 -2.25
C ASP A 335 -12.50 10.28 -2.05
N GLU A 336 -11.58 9.34 -1.93
CA GLU A 336 -11.89 7.92 -1.76
C GLU A 336 -12.62 7.65 -0.43
N ASN A 337 -12.54 8.59 0.51
CA ASN A 337 -13.17 8.48 1.84
C ASN A 337 -14.56 9.12 1.92
N ILE A 338 -15.01 9.81 0.89
CA ILE A 338 -16.35 10.42 0.85
C ILE A 338 -17.26 9.49 0.06
N ASN A 339 -18.36 9.05 0.69
CA ASN A 339 -19.40 8.15 0.15
C ASN A 339 -19.07 6.64 0.14
N LYS A 340 -18.24 6.14 1.05
CA LYS A 340 -18.16 4.68 1.25
C LYS A 340 -19.54 4.13 1.65
N ARG A 341 -19.85 2.96 1.10
CA ARG A 341 -21.08 2.23 1.42
C ARG A 341 -20.70 1.06 2.34
N LEU A 342 -21.25 1.08 3.54
CA LEU A 342 -20.86 0.17 4.62
C LEU A 342 -22.01 -0.74 4.99
N ILE A 343 -21.70 -1.99 5.34
CA ILE A 343 -22.57 -2.86 6.13
C ILE A 343 -21.92 -3.05 7.49
N LEU A 344 -22.68 -2.82 8.56
CA LEU A 344 -22.29 -3.15 9.92
C LEU A 344 -23.03 -4.42 10.33
N ILE A 345 -22.32 -5.41 10.87
CA ILE A 345 -22.89 -6.64 11.40
C ILE A 345 -22.68 -6.63 12.90
N GLY A 346 -23.74 -6.39 13.65
CA GLY A 346 -23.70 -6.24 15.10
C GLY A 346 -25.08 -5.91 15.67
N ASP A 347 -25.19 -5.92 17.00
CA ASP A 347 -26.41 -5.44 17.66
C ASP A 347 -26.54 -3.90 17.49
N GLU A 348 -27.68 -3.38 17.91
CA GLU A 348 -28.01 -1.96 17.75
C GLU A 348 -27.04 -1.05 18.52
N LYS A 349 -26.63 -1.45 19.73
CA LYS A 349 -25.74 -0.68 20.61
C LYS A 349 -24.32 -0.58 20.05
N GLU A 350 -23.73 -1.72 19.64
CA GLU A 350 -22.39 -1.76 19.06
C GLU A 350 -22.34 -1.12 17.67
N SER A 351 -23.35 -1.33 16.86
CA SER A 351 -23.47 -0.68 15.56
C SER A 351 -23.51 0.84 15.69
N GLN A 352 -24.28 1.37 16.67
CA GLN A 352 -24.32 2.81 16.94
C GLN A 352 -22.97 3.33 17.43
N ARG A 353 -22.26 2.59 18.30
CA ARG A 353 -20.92 2.94 18.76
C ARG A 353 -19.93 3.02 17.58
N VAL A 354 -19.99 2.09 16.64
CA VAL A 354 -19.13 2.09 15.45
C VAL A 354 -19.49 3.25 14.52
N ILE A 355 -20.78 3.56 14.34
CA ILE A 355 -21.22 4.73 13.56
C ILE A 355 -20.68 6.03 14.17
N ASP A 356 -20.77 6.19 15.49
CA ASP A 356 -20.26 7.38 16.18
C ASP A 356 -18.74 7.50 16.03
N LEU A 357 -18.02 6.38 16.09
CA LEU A 357 -16.58 6.32 15.86
C LEU A 357 -16.23 6.75 14.42
N ILE A 358 -16.92 6.20 13.42
CA ILE A 358 -16.73 6.57 12.01
C ILE A 358 -16.97 8.08 11.81
N ASN A 359 -18.05 8.61 12.37
CA ASN A 359 -18.37 10.02 12.28
C ASN A 359 -17.30 10.91 12.92
N SER A 360 -16.68 10.44 14.02
CA SER A 360 -15.60 11.17 14.70
C SER A 360 -14.31 11.25 13.88
N THR A 361 -14.07 10.31 12.95
CA THR A 361 -12.88 10.31 12.07
C THR A 361 -13.00 11.25 10.88
N GLY A 362 -14.15 11.93 10.70
CA GLY A 362 -14.43 12.80 9.55
C GLY A 362 -14.77 12.04 8.26
N VAL A 363 -14.84 10.72 8.29
CA VAL A 363 -15.38 9.90 7.20
C VAL A 363 -16.88 10.09 7.16
N ARG A 364 -17.44 10.40 5.99
CA ARG A 364 -18.90 10.50 5.79
C ARG A 364 -19.35 9.35 4.88
N PRO A 365 -19.87 8.26 5.46
CA PRO A 365 -20.43 7.17 4.66
C PRO A 365 -21.60 7.67 3.83
N GLY A 366 -21.67 7.27 2.59
CA GLY A 366 -22.81 7.56 1.71
C GLY A 366 -24.00 6.65 1.96
N PHE A 367 -23.76 5.50 2.61
CA PHE A 367 -24.76 4.51 2.94
C PHE A 367 -24.24 3.63 4.09
N ILE A 368 -25.08 3.38 5.08
CA ILE A 368 -24.83 2.41 6.15
C ILE A 368 -26.07 1.52 6.25
N ASP A 369 -25.89 0.22 6.22
CA ASP A 369 -26.89 -0.78 6.55
C ASP A 369 -26.42 -1.57 7.78
N VAL A 370 -27.33 -1.92 8.69
CA VAL A 370 -27.03 -2.66 9.91
C VAL A 370 -27.74 -4.00 9.84
N ILE A 371 -26.99 -5.08 9.99
CA ILE A 371 -27.50 -6.45 10.02
C ILE A 371 -27.29 -7.01 11.42
N HIS A 372 -28.38 -7.45 12.05
CA HIS A 372 -28.29 -8.08 13.36
C HIS A 372 -27.63 -9.46 13.29
N PRO A 373 -26.79 -9.87 14.26
CA PRO A 373 -26.11 -11.17 14.26
C PRO A 373 -27.02 -12.38 14.06
N ASP A 374 -28.18 -12.37 14.67
CA ASP A 374 -29.17 -13.46 14.53
C ASP A 374 -29.71 -13.58 13.10
N ALA A 375 -29.85 -12.46 12.41
CA ALA A 375 -30.22 -12.44 11.00
C ALA A 375 -29.12 -13.02 10.10
N LEU A 376 -27.85 -12.91 10.48
CA LEU A 376 -26.74 -13.49 9.72
C LEU A 376 -26.82 -15.02 9.68
N ASN A 377 -27.21 -15.65 10.77
CA ASN A 377 -27.40 -17.11 10.86
C ASN A 377 -28.59 -17.62 10.03
N SER A 378 -29.55 -16.74 9.73
CA SER A 378 -30.73 -17.02 8.92
C SER A 378 -30.63 -16.56 7.47
N ILE A 379 -29.68 -15.65 7.18
CA ILE A 379 -29.38 -15.15 5.85
C ILE A 379 -28.37 -16.11 5.21
N ASN A 380 -28.76 -16.75 4.11
CA ASN A 380 -27.83 -17.56 3.32
C ASN A 380 -26.68 -16.69 2.81
N ALA A 381 -25.44 -17.20 2.77
CA ALA A 381 -24.26 -16.48 2.28
C ALA A 381 -24.50 -15.81 0.90
N ASP A 382 -25.28 -16.47 0.04
CA ASP A 382 -25.67 -15.92 -1.26
C ASP A 382 -26.51 -14.63 -1.14
N THR A 383 -27.39 -14.53 -0.14
CA THR A 383 -28.21 -13.32 0.10
C THR A 383 -27.35 -12.13 0.58
N LEU A 384 -26.31 -12.38 1.38
CA LEU A 384 -25.37 -11.33 1.80
C LEU A 384 -24.53 -10.85 0.60
N LYS A 385 -24.08 -11.78 -0.26
CA LYS A 385 -23.39 -11.44 -1.51
C LYS A 385 -24.27 -10.62 -2.44
N GLU A 386 -25.51 -11.02 -2.64
CA GLU A 386 -26.47 -10.24 -3.43
C GLU A 386 -26.67 -8.83 -2.87
N LYS A 387 -26.80 -8.67 -1.54
CA LYS A 387 -26.86 -7.34 -0.91
C LYS A 387 -25.61 -6.52 -1.21
N ILE A 388 -24.43 -7.11 -1.09
CA ILE A 388 -23.15 -6.44 -1.37
C ILE A 388 -23.09 -5.98 -2.82
N GLU A 389 -23.50 -6.80 -3.78
CA GLU A 389 -23.51 -6.46 -5.19
C GLU A 389 -24.58 -5.41 -5.55
N ILE A 390 -25.82 -5.58 -5.08
CA ILE A 390 -26.93 -4.67 -5.38
C ILE A 390 -26.66 -3.28 -4.81
N PHE A 391 -26.23 -3.21 -3.54
CA PHE A 391 -25.97 -1.95 -2.87
C PHE A 391 -24.56 -1.44 -3.11
N LYS A 392 -23.71 -2.17 -3.87
CA LYS A 392 -22.29 -1.81 -4.16
C LYS A 392 -21.55 -1.45 -2.89
N ILE A 393 -21.57 -2.32 -1.93
CA ILE A 393 -20.95 -2.14 -0.62
C ILE A 393 -19.42 -2.15 -0.78
N ASP A 394 -18.76 -1.17 -0.20
CA ASP A 394 -17.31 -1.03 -0.23
C ASP A 394 -16.63 -1.79 0.92
N GLU A 395 -17.26 -1.85 2.09
CA GLU A 395 -16.71 -2.51 3.28
C GLU A 395 -17.81 -3.13 4.14
N VAL A 396 -17.53 -4.30 4.71
CA VAL A 396 -18.34 -4.96 5.74
C VAL A 396 -17.58 -4.92 7.05
N ILE A 397 -18.20 -4.44 8.12
CA ILE A 397 -17.59 -4.31 9.44
C ILE A 397 -18.33 -5.24 10.40
N PHE A 398 -17.62 -6.20 10.97
CA PHE A 398 -18.14 -7.11 12.00
C PHE A 398 -17.89 -6.50 13.38
N CYS A 399 -18.97 -6.28 14.14
CA CYS A 399 -18.91 -5.83 15.53
C CYS A 399 -18.76 -7.05 16.44
N SER A 400 -17.65 -7.13 17.18
CA SER A 400 -17.21 -8.38 17.84
C SER A 400 -17.91 -8.73 19.14
N GLU A 401 -18.74 -7.84 19.75
CA GLU A 401 -19.28 -8.08 21.08
C GLU A 401 -20.27 -9.27 21.12
N ASN A 402 -21.00 -9.51 20.02
CA ASN A 402 -22.04 -10.57 19.93
C ASN A 402 -21.78 -11.57 18.80
N LEU A 403 -20.55 -11.61 18.27
CA LEU A 403 -20.14 -12.54 17.22
C LEU A 403 -18.99 -13.41 17.72
N THR A 404 -19.07 -14.71 17.48
CA THR A 404 -17.93 -15.59 17.74
C THR A 404 -16.81 -15.33 16.74
N SER A 405 -15.56 -15.48 17.15
CA SER A 405 -14.42 -15.31 16.26
C SER A 405 -14.47 -16.28 15.08
N THR A 406 -14.87 -17.52 15.32
CA THR A 406 -15.10 -18.54 14.27
C THR A 406 -16.17 -18.07 13.28
N GLY A 407 -17.31 -17.58 13.78
CA GLY A 407 -18.38 -17.05 12.91
C GLY A 407 -17.95 -15.86 12.06
N ILE A 408 -17.13 -14.95 12.62
CA ILE A 408 -16.52 -13.85 11.84
C ILE A 408 -15.62 -14.41 10.72
N ILE A 409 -14.72 -15.34 11.05
CA ILE A 409 -13.77 -15.92 10.11
C ILE A 409 -14.47 -16.68 8.99
N GLU A 410 -15.50 -17.49 9.33
CA GLU A 410 -16.30 -18.25 8.36
C GLU A 410 -17.04 -17.30 7.41
N ASN A 411 -17.69 -16.27 7.93
CA ASN A 411 -18.40 -15.28 7.11
C ASN A 411 -17.44 -14.46 6.22
N MET A 412 -16.26 -14.11 6.71
CA MET A 412 -15.24 -13.45 5.89
C MET A 412 -14.72 -14.34 4.75
N ALA A 413 -14.62 -15.64 4.95
CA ALA A 413 -14.20 -16.58 3.93
C ALA A 413 -15.26 -16.79 2.82
N LEU A 414 -16.52 -16.46 3.11
CA LEU A 414 -17.64 -16.56 2.18
C LEU A 414 -17.85 -15.30 1.34
N LEU A 415 -17.33 -14.13 1.76
CA LEU A 415 -17.44 -12.84 1.09
C LEU A 415 -16.29 -12.57 0.12
#